data_a6483db1e709a4cec8aff46b9fb885a4
#
_entry.id   a6483db1e709a4cec8aff46b9fb885a4
#
_cell.length_a   1.000
_cell.length_b   1.000
_cell.length_c   1.000
_cell.angle_alpha   90.00
_cell.angle_beta   90.00
_cell.angle_gamma   90.00
#
_symmetry.space_group_name_H-M   'P 1'
#
loop_
_entity.id
_entity.type
_entity.pdbx_description
1 polymer ?
#
loop_
_entity_poly.entity_id
_entity_poly.type
_entity_poly.pdbx_seq_one_letter_code
_entity_poly.pdbx_strand_id
1 'polypeptide(L)'
;MNGAAVVAEILKREGTEFLACYPRNPLIEACAALNIRPILCRQERVGVGMADGYSRIKRGRKNGVFAAQAGPGIENAFPGIAQAYAENVPMLIIPAGLPLARRYVRPVFRASDVYRPVTKWSALAHTVDELPDLMRRAFHAMRSGKGGPVLVEIPNEIFEAEYKGALDYTAVKVARAAPDPDAIKEAARLLLAAKNPLLLAGQGVLYAQASEKLVALAELVPAPVATTNPGKSAIPENHPLALGASTRSRPKMFTDFMKQADVVLAIGSSLTITPFGPGVPRGKTLIHSSNDPDDINKEHRADHAVVGDAALVLDALIAEVEKQKGKGGDKALAALKDEVAAAKKAWLAEWAKHIDSDEAPLNQYRVIRDLMRTVDRDGVIVTHDSGSPREQMIPFWETTAPGSYMGWGKSTQLGYGLGITMGAKLAAPDKLAMNIMGDAAIGMTGMDIETAARNRIPILTVVFNNGVMAAERDVLPISIEKYGALAVGGNYAKVAEGLNVASLRVEKPADIVPGIKKAVSVTQSGAPFLLEFVVKEGYDFSRYPLAGL
;
A
#
# COMPACT_ATOMS: atom_id res chain seq x y z
N MET A 1 -16.63 -32.30 -12.89
CA MET A 1 -15.74 -31.81 -11.82
C MET A 1 -16.59 -31.22 -10.72
N ASN A 2 -16.09 -31.11 -9.47
CA ASN A 2 -16.86 -30.41 -8.44
C ASN A 2 -16.62 -28.90 -8.46
N GLY A 3 -17.46 -28.16 -7.70
CA GLY A 3 -17.37 -26.68 -7.68
C GLY A 3 -16.02 -26.14 -7.21
N ALA A 4 -15.33 -26.82 -6.28
CA ALA A 4 -13.98 -26.41 -5.86
C ALA A 4 -12.97 -26.52 -7.01
N ALA A 5 -13.04 -27.57 -7.80
CA ALA A 5 -12.20 -27.76 -8.98
C ALA A 5 -12.53 -26.75 -10.09
N VAL A 6 -13.80 -26.38 -10.27
CA VAL A 6 -14.23 -25.30 -11.19
C VAL A 6 -13.56 -23.97 -10.80
N VAL A 7 -13.67 -23.58 -9.53
CA VAL A 7 -13.07 -22.31 -9.06
C VAL A 7 -11.54 -22.35 -9.18
N ALA A 8 -10.89 -23.45 -8.79
CA ALA A 8 -9.44 -23.59 -8.90
C ALA A 8 -8.95 -23.51 -10.35
N GLU A 9 -9.67 -24.13 -11.29
CA GLU A 9 -9.35 -24.04 -12.74
C GLU A 9 -9.51 -22.60 -13.26
N ILE A 10 -10.54 -21.88 -12.81
CA ILE A 10 -10.72 -20.45 -13.13
C ILE A 10 -9.55 -19.63 -12.59
N LEU A 11 -9.18 -19.83 -11.32
CA LEU A 11 -8.02 -19.13 -10.72
C LEU A 11 -6.72 -19.40 -11.49
N LYS A 12 -6.52 -20.64 -11.94
CA LYS A 12 -5.38 -20.98 -12.79
C LYS A 12 -5.39 -20.24 -14.12
N ARG A 13 -6.53 -20.17 -14.81
CA ARG A 13 -6.70 -19.43 -16.06
C ARG A 13 -6.50 -17.92 -15.87
N GLU A 14 -6.85 -17.37 -14.70
CA GLU A 14 -6.60 -15.97 -14.31
C GLU A 14 -5.15 -15.71 -13.87
N GLY A 15 -4.30 -16.74 -13.82
CA GLY A 15 -2.88 -16.64 -13.52
C GLY A 15 -2.57 -16.51 -12.03
N THR A 16 -3.42 -17.03 -11.15
CA THR A 16 -3.17 -17.11 -9.71
C THR A 16 -1.98 -18.01 -9.42
N GLU A 17 -0.97 -17.51 -8.74
CA GLU A 17 0.29 -18.23 -8.44
C GLU A 17 0.25 -18.92 -7.06
N PHE A 18 -0.47 -18.33 -6.11
CA PHE A 18 -0.65 -18.89 -4.76
C PHE A 18 -2.02 -18.53 -4.21
N LEU A 19 -2.46 -19.28 -3.21
CA LEU A 19 -3.65 -19.02 -2.43
C LEU A 19 -3.23 -18.73 -0.99
N ALA A 20 -3.36 -17.46 -0.54
CA ALA A 20 -3.26 -17.16 0.88
C ALA A 20 -4.51 -17.72 1.57
N CYS A 21 -4.36 -18.49 2.66
CA CYS A 21 -5.50 -19.19 3.21
C CYS A 21 -5.36 -19.51 4.71
N TYR A 22 -6.50 -19.84 5.29
CA TYR A 22 -6.62 -20.51 6.59
C TYR A 22 -7.50 -21.76 6.43
N PRO A 23 -7.24 -22.88 7.15
CA PRO A 23 -7.86 -24.17 6.92
C PRO A 23 -9.39 -24.19 6.94
N ARG A 24 -9.95 -25.30 6.44
CA ARG A 24 -11.36 -25.64 6.25
C ARG A 24 -12.05 -24.85 5.14
N ASN A 25 -11.38 -24.76 4.00
CA ASN A 25 -12.00 -24.34 2.75
C ASN A 25 -11.63 -25.38 1.66
N PRO A 26 -12.61 -26.01 1.00
CA PRO A 26 -12.36 -27.05 -0.03
C PRO A 26 -11.51 -26.57 -1.21
N LEU A 27 -11.46 -25.26 -1.45
CA LEU A 27 -10.65 -24.65 -2.51
C LEU A 27 -9.14 -24.89 -2.30
N ILE A 28 -8.68 -25.07 -1.06
CA ILE A 28 -7.25 -25.27 -0.74
C ILE A 28 -6.70 -26.50 -1.46
N GLU A 29 -7.34 -27.64 -1.33
CA GLU A 29 -6.94 -28.91 -1.98
C GLU A 29 -7.10 -28.82 -3.51
N ALA A 30 -8.19 -28.23 -3.99
CA ALA A 30 -8.40 -28.06 -5.42
C ALA A 30 -7.32 -27.15 -6.07
N CYS A 31 -6.89 -26.11 -5.40
CA CYS A 31 -5.79 -25.24 -5.82
C CYS A 31 -4.45 -26.01 -5.82
N ALA A 32 -4.16 -26.75 -4.75
CA ALA A 32 -2.95 -27.56 -4.65
C ALA A 32 -2.85 -28.59 -5.79
N ALA A 33 -3.94 -29.25 -6.14
CA ALA A 33 -4.01 -30.21 -7.26
C ALA A 33 -3.64 -29.57 -8.63
N LEU A 34 -3.83 -28.26 -8.77
CA LEU A 34 -3.49 -27.51 -9.98
C LEU A 34 -2.16 -26.73 -9.89
N ASN A 35 -1.34 -27.03 -8.88
CA ASN A 35 -0.07 -26.34 -8.58
C ASN A 35 -0.24 -24.83 -8.25
N ILE A 36 -1.39 -24.40 -7.77
CA ILE A 36 -1.57 -23.13 -7.11
C ILE A 36 -1.20 -23.33 -5.64
N ARG A 37 -0.07 -22.78 -5.21
CA ARG A 37 0.51 -23.04 -3.89
C ARG A 37 -0.35 -22.49 -2.74
N PRO A 38 -0.93 -23.31 -1.83
CA PRO A 38 -1.56 -22.82 -0.63
C PRO A 38 -0.51 -22.31 0.37
N ILE A 39 -0.76 -21.14 0.94
CA ILE A 39 0.06 -20.56 2.01
C ILE A 39 -0.84 -20.34 3.22
N LEU A 40 -0.76 -21.29 4.17
CA LEU A 40 -1.53 -21.22 5.40
C LEU A 40 -0.89 -20.20 6.35
N CYS A 41 -1.65 -19.15 6.69
CA CYS A 41 -1.27 -18.18 7.70
C CYS A 41 -1.70 -18.62 9.10
N ARG A 42 -1.21 -17.97 10.14
CA ARG A 42 -1.67 -18.13 11.53
C ARG A 42 -2.84 -17.22 11.85
N GLN A 43 -2.93 -16.10 11.14
CA GLN A 43 -4.02 -15.13 11.23
C GLN A 43 -4.55 -14.77 9.85
N GLU A 44 -5.86 -14.80 9.68
CA GLU A 44 -6.53 -14.53 8.40
C GLU A 44 -6.21 -13.13 7.89
N ARG A 45 -6.15 -12.11 8.76
CA ARG A 45 -5.80 -10.75 8.33
C ARG A 45 -4.39 -10.64 7.77
N VAL A 46 -3.46 -11.51 8.18
CA VAL A 46 -2.11 -11.55 7.58
C VAL A 46 -2.16 -12.21 6.22
N GLY A 47 -2.98 -13.26 6.05
CA GLY A 47 -3.26 -13.86 4.74
C GLY A 47 -3.87 -12.85 3.76
N VAL A 48 -4.82 -12.04 4.22
CA VAL A 48 -5.37 -10.91 3.44
C VAL A 48 -4.27 -9.91 3.08
N GLY A 49 -3.39 -9.57 4.03
CA GLY A 49 -2.22 -8.70 3.77
C GLY A 49 -1.28 -9.28 2.70
N MET A 50 -1.08 -10.61 2.67
CA MET A 50 -0.28 -11.25 1.59
C MET A 50 -0.94 -11.05 0.22
N ALA A 51 -2.24 -11.24 0.12
CA ALA A 51 -2.99 -11.00 -1.12
C ALA A 51 -2.94 -9.52 -1.55
N ASP A 52 -3.04 -8.59 -0.59
CA ASP A 52 -2.91 -7.14 -0.81
C ASP A 52 -1.52 -6.79 -1.37
N GLY A 53 -0.45 -7.13 -0.67
CA GLY A 53 0.92 -6.79 -1.07
C GLY A 53 1.28 -7.34 -2.45
N TYR A 54 0.83 -8.57 -2.75
CA TYR A 54 0.98 -9.16 -4.08
C TYR A 54 0.29 -8.33 -5.17
N SER A 55 -0.98 -7.97 -4.95
CA SER A 55 -1.77 -7.17 -5.89
C SER A 55 -1.14 -5.80 -6.15
N ARG A 56 -0.64 -5.13 -5.10
CA ARG A 56 0.04 -3.83 -5.22
C ARG A 56 1.28 -3.91 -6.09
N ILE A 57 2.15 -4.89 -5.86
CA ILE A 57 3.39 -5.05 -6.63
C ILE A 57 3.11 -5.48 -8.06
N LYS A 58 2.14 -6.35 -8.29
CA LYS A 58 1.68 -6.72 -9.64
C LYS A 58 0.83 -5.64 -10.32
N ARG A 59 0.58 -4.48 -9.67
CA ARG A 59 -0.18 -3.35 -10.23
C ARG A 59 -1.60 -3.73 -10.67
N GLY A 60 -2.23 -4.64 -9.95
CA GLY A 60 -3.55 -5.17 -10.31
C GLY A 60 -3.62 -6.02 -11.58
N ARG A 61 -2.49 -6.26 -12.26
CA ARG A 61 -2.44 -7.15 -13.45
C ARG A 61 -2.60 -8.62 -13.09
N LYS A 62 -2.03 -9.02 -11.96
CA LYS A 62 -2.31 -10.26 -11.25
C LYS A 62 -2.82 -9.89 -9.87
N ASN A 63 -3.75 -10.65 -9.36
CA ASN A 63 -4.44 -10.31 -8.12
C ASN A 63 -4.18 -11.39 -7.08
N GLY A 64 -3.98 -10.95 -5.84
CA GLY A 64 -3.92 -11.84 -4.70
C GLY A 64 -5.30 -12.43 -4.41
N VAL A 65 -5.30 -13.69 -3.99
CA VAL A 65 -6.50 -14.43 -3.62
C VAL A 65 -6.37 -14.92 -2.18
N PHE A 66 -7.42 -14.73 -1.40
CA PHE A 66 -7.50 -15.21 -0.02
C PHE A 66 -8.72 -16.10 0.18
N ALA A 67 -8.54 -17.25 0.84
CA ALA A 67 -9.61 -18.18 1.19
C ALA A 67 -9.60 -18.50 2.67
N ALA A 68 -10.79 -18.55 3.29
CA ALA A 68 -10.97 -18.88 4.70
C ALA A 68 -12.21 -19.75 4.91
N GLN A 69 -12.29 -20.37 6.09
CA GLN A 69 -13.48 -21.09 6.51
C GLN A 69 -14.65 -20.13 6.77
N ALA A 70 -15.86 -20.67 6.79
CA ALA A 70 -17.08 -19.98 7.23
C ALA A 70 -17.00 -19.61 8.72
N GLY A 71 -17.68 -18.53 9.11
CA GLY A 71 -17.71 -18.07 10.50
C GLY A 71 -16.35 -17.53 10.94
N PRO A 72 -15.69 -18.11 11.96
CA PRO A 72 -14.54 -17.51 12.63
C PRO A 72 -13.37 -17.14 11.70
N GLY A 73 -13.14 -17.92 10.63
CA GLY A 73 -12.07 -17.60 9.69
C GLY A 73 -12.34 -16.31 8.92
N ILE A 74 -13.52 -16.19 8.33
CA ILE A 74 -13.84 -14.95 7.60
C ILE A 74 -14.10 -13.78 8.56
N GLU A 75 -14.58 -14.01 9.78
CA GLU A 75 -14.71 -12.96 10.81
C GLU A 75 -13.36 -12.32 11.14
N ASN A 76 -12.30 -13.13 11.34
CA ASN A 76 -10.94 -12.65 11.59
C ASN A 76 -10.29 -11.93 10.40
N ALA A 77 -10.76 -12.16 9.19
CA ALA A 77 -10.26 -11.49 7.98
C ALA A 77 -10.76 -10.04 7.84
N PHE A 78 -11.83 -9.65 8.57
CA PHE A 78 -12.51 -8.36 8.41
C PHE A 78 -11.54 -7.16 8.44
N PRO A 79 -10.65 -7.02 9.43
CA PRO A 79 -9.73 -5.90 9.48
C PRO A 79 -8.88 -5.77 8.21
N GLY A 80 -8.35 -6.88 7.71
CA GLY A 80 -7.50 -6.88 6.51
C GLY A 80 -8.27 -6.46 5.25
N ILE A 81 -9.49 -6.94 5.08
CA ILE A 81 -10.34 -6.62 3.92
C ILE A 81 -10.77 -5.16 3.96
N ALA A 82 -11.15 -4.65 5.14
CA ALA A 82 -11.48 -3.23 5.33
C ALA A 82 -10.29 -2.32 5.00
N GLN A 83 -9.06 -2.72 5.38
CA GLN A 83 -7.83 -2.01 5.02
C GLN A 83 -7.63 -2.00 3.49
N ALA A 84 -7.74 -3.16 2.84
CA ALA A 84 -7.59 -3.27 1.38
C ALA A 84 -8.65 -2.44 0.63
N TYR A 85 -9.89 -2.38 1.14
CA TYR A 85 -10.96 -1.56 0.58
C TYR A 85 -10.65 -0.06 0.69
N ALA A 86 -10.24 0.39 1.87
CA ALA A 86 -9.85 1.79 2.09
C ALA A 86 -8.73 2.24 1.13
N GLU A 87 -7.82 1.33 0.78
CA GLU A 87 -6.69 1.58 -0.11
C GLU A 87 -6.96 1.22 -1.59
N ASN A 88 -8.18 0.80 -1.93
CA ASN A 88 -8.60 0.42 -3.29
C ASN A 88 -7.72 -0.70 -3.91
N VAL A 89 -7.38 -1.72 -3.13
CA VAL A 89 -6.53 -2.81 -3.59
C VAL A 89 -7.36 -3.89 -4.26
N PRO A 90 -7.11 -4.22 -5.53
CA PRO A 90 -7.85 -5.28 -6.23
C PRO A 90 -7.40 -6.65 -5.72
N MET A 91 -8.28 -7.37 -5.04
CA MET A 91 -8.03 -8.73 -4.53
C MET A 91 -9.32 -9.52 -4.43
N LEU A 92 -9.22 -10.84 -4.51
CA LEU A 92 -10.35 -11.75 -4.46
C LEU A 92 -10.40 -12.49 -3.13
N ILE A 93 -11.56 -12.44 -2.48
CA ILE A 93 -11.84 -13.12 -1.22
C ILE A 93 -12.85 -14.23 -1.48
N ILE A 94 -12.49 -15.46 -1.13
CA ILE A 94 -13.35 -16.65 -1.32
C ILE A 94 -13.55 -17.38 0.02
N PRO A 95 -14.44 -16.88 0.87
CA PRO A 95 -14.80 -17.62 2.07
C PRO A 95 -15.66 -18.84 1.73
N ALA A 96 -15.49 -19.92 2.48
CA ALA A 96 -16.53 -20.93 2.54
C ALA A 96 -17.78 -20.36 3.21
N GLY A 97 -18.95 -20.75 2.75
CA GLY A 97 -20.23 -20.37 3.33
C GLY A 97 -20.89 -21.49 4.13
N LEU A 98 -21.83 -21.12 4.99
CA LEU A 98 -22.71 -22.08 5.64
C LEU A 98 -23.70 -22.67 4.61
N PRO A 99 -24.26 -23.88 4.87
CA PRO A 99 -25.26 -24.48 4.01
C PRO A 99 -26.43 -23.54 3.72
N LEU A 100 -26.88 -23.47 2.48
CA LEU A 100 -27.96 -22.59 2.03
C LEU A 100 -29.25 -22.78 2.84
N ALA A 101 -29.54 -24.00 3.27
CA ALA A 101 -30.67 -24.31 4.14
C ALA A 101 -30.63 -23.60 5.50
N ARG A 102 -29.43 -23.23 5.96
CA ARG A 102 -29.23 -22.54 7.24
C ARG A 102 -29.06 -21.03 7.13
N ARG A 103 -29.09 -20.46 5.93
CA ARG A 103 -28.75 -19.04 5.69
C ARG A 103 -29.58 -18.02 6.48
N TYR A 104 -30.74 -18.42 7.01
CA TYR A 104 -31.60 -17.57 7.84
C TYR A 104 -31.72 -18.05 9.29
N VAL A 105 -30.99 -19.10 9.65
CA VAL A 105 -31.04 -19.69 11.01
C VAL A 105 -29.97 -19.02 11.87
N ARG A 106 -30.39 -18.20 12.83
CA ARG A 106 -29.49 -17.52 13.77
C ARG A 106 -28.95 -18.45 14.85
N PRO A 107 -27.70 -18.27 15.32
CA PRO A 107 -26.71 -17.30 14.87
C PRO A 107 -26.08 -17.73 13.53
N VAL A 108 -25.92 -16.78 12.59
CA VAL A 108 -25.32 -17.00 11.29
C VAL A 108 -24.48 -15.79 10.89
N PHE A 109 -23.24 -16.02 10.42
CA PHE A 109 -22.40 -15.02 9.79
C PHE A 109 -22.41 -15.24 8.27
N ARG A 110 -23.04 -14.33 7.52
CA ARG A 110 -23.05 -14.35 6.05
C ARG A 110 -22.05 -13.31 5.55
N ALA A 111 -20.91 -13.81 5.08
CA ALA A 111 -19.83 -12.95 4.64
C ALA A 111 -20.27 -12.01 3.50
N SER A 112 -21.02 -12.53 2.52
CA SER A 112 -21.53 -11.74 1.39
C SER A 112 -22.39 -10.53 1.79
N ASP A 113 -23.08 -10.57 2.93
CA ASP A 113 -23.88 -9.45 3.45
C ASP A 113 -23.03 -8.53 4.34
N VAL A 114 -22.24 -9.10 5.28
CA VAL A 114 -21.47 -8.33 6.26
C VAL A 114 -20.36 -7.53 5.58
N TYR A 115 -19.78 -8.04 4.51
CA TYR A 115 -18.67 -7.41 3.80
C TYR A 115 -19.07 -6.39 2.72
N ARG A 116 -20.36 -6.21 2.43
CA ARG A 116 -20.83 -5.22 1.43
C ARG A 116 -20.24 -3.81 1.62
N PRO A 117 -20.19 -3.26 2.85
CA PRO A 117 -19.64 -1.92 3.07
C PRO A 117 -18.13 -1.79 2.86
N VAL A 118 -17.41 -2.92 2.86
CA VAL A 118 -15.93 -2.97 2.79
C VAL A 118 -15.42 -3.80 1.61
N THR A 119 -16.26 -3.98 0.59
CA THR A 119 -15.89 -4.60 -0.68
C THR A 119 -16.48 -3.82 -1.85
N LYS A 120 -15.80 -3.84 -2.97
CA LYS A 120 -16.31 -3.23 -4.20
C LYS A 120 -17.51 -4.00 -4.76
N TRP A 121 -17.55 -5.31 -4.53
CA TRP A 121 -18.65 -6.19 -4.91
C TRP A 121 -18.60 -7.46 -4.06
N SER A 122 -19.77 -8.00 -3.70
CA SER A 122 -19.89 -9.25 -2.97
C SER A 122 -21.08 -10.06 -3.46
N ALA A 123 -20.93 -11.39 -3.49
CA ALA A 123 -21.98 -12.33 -3.89
C ALA A 123 -21.92 -13.61 -3.08
N LEU A 124 -23.08 -14.29 -2.98
CA LEU A 124 -23.23 -15.64 -2.47
C LEU A 124 -23.56 -16.57 -3.64
N ALA A 125 -22.84 -17.68 -3.75
CA ALA A 125 -23.15 -18.73 -4.72
C ALA A 125 -24.33 -19.58 -4.25
N HIS A 126 -25.31 -19.81 -5.14
CA HIS A 126 -26.49 -20.62 -4.89
C HIS A 126 -26.47 -21.97 -5.59
N THR A 127 -25.77 -22.05 -6.74
CA THR A 127 -25.61 -23.27 -7.52
C THR A 127 -24.18 -23.40 -8.04
N VAL A 128 -23.78 -24.61 -8.38
CA VAL A 128 -22.46 -24.86 -8.97
C VAL A 128 -22.38 -24.31 -10.39
N ASP A 129 -23.49 -24.26 -11.11
CA ASP A 129 -23.54 -23.84 -12.51
C ASP A 129 -23.33 -22.33 -12.67
N GLU A 130 -23.61 -21.52 -11.66
CA GLU A 130 -23.37 -20.07 -11.71
C GLU A 130 -21.93 -19.65 -11.39
N LEU A 131 -21.07 -20.58 -10.87
CA LEU A 131 -19.70 -20.24 -10.46
C LEU A 131 -18.88 -19.58 -11.56
N PRO A 132 -18.88 -20.03 -12.83
CA PRO A 132 -18.13 -19.36 -13.89
C PRO A 132 -18.57 -17.90 -14.10
N ASP A 133 -19.86 -17.62 -14.04
CA ASP A 133 -20.41 -16.27 -14.20
C ASP A 133 -20.12 -15.37 -13.00
N LEU A 134 -20.24 -15.88 -11.79
CA LEU A 134 -19.89 -15.13 -10.58
C LEU A 134 -18.40 -14.79 -10.57
N MET A 135 -17.52 -15.72 -10.91
CA MET A 135 -16.09 -15.48 -10.98
C MET A 135 -15.74 -14.47 -12.08
N ARG A 136 -16.36 -14.53 -13.24
CA ARG A 136 -16.19 -13.55 -14.33
C ARG A 136 -16.56 -12.15 -13.87
N ARG A 137 -17.71 -12.00 -13.19
CA ARG A 137 -18.17 -10.72 -12.62
C ARG A 137 -17.22 -10.24 -11.53
N ALA A 138 -16.75 -11.13 -10.65
CA ALA A 138 -15.78 -10.81 -9.58
C ALA A 138 -14.49 -10.23 -10.16
N PHE A 139 -13.86 -10.91 -11.13
CA PHE A 139 -12.63 -10.41 -11.77
C PHE A 139 -12.86 -9.12 -12.53
N HIS A 140 -14.00 -8.97 -13.22
CA HIS A 140 -14.34 -7.73 -13.88
C HIS A 140 -14.52 -6.58 -12.88
N ALA A 141 -15.33 -6.76 -11.83
CA ALA A 141 -15.57 -5.74 -10.81
C ALA A 141 -14.28 -5.32 -10.10
N MET A 142 -13.43 -6.29 -9.75
CA MET A 142 -12.15 -6.07 -9.09
C MET A 142 -11.19 -5.18 -9.88
N ARG A 143 -11.15 -5.34 -11.21
CA ARG A 143 -10.16 -4.72 -12.10
C ARG A 143 -10.67 -3.48 -12.83
N SER A 144 -11.99 -3.29 -12.96
CA SER A 144 -12.58 -2.17 -13.72
C SER A 144 -12.45 -0.85 -12.96
N GLY A 145 -12.06 0.23 -13.64
CA GLY A 145 -11.94 1.55 -13.05
C GLY A 145 -11.01 1.55 -11.83
N LYS A 146 -11.43 2.16 -10.73
CA LYS A 146 -10.72 2.09 -9.44
C LYS A 146 -10.83 0.68 -8.86
N GLY A 147 -9.69 0.02 -8.61
CA GLY A 147 -9.63 -1.32 -8.04
C GLY A 147 -10.27 -1.41 -6.65
N GLY A 148 -10.45 -2.63 -6.16
CA GLY A 148 -10.96 -2.89 -4.81
C GLY A 148 -11.15 -4.37 -4.55
N PRO A 149 -11.23 -4.79 -3.28
CA PRO A 149 -11.50 -6.18 -2.93
C PRO A 149 -12.91 -6.58 -3.35
N VAL A 150 -13.05 -7.82 -3.81
CA VAL A 150 -14.32 -8.44 -4.13
C VAL A 150 -14.45 -9.76 -3.37
N LEU A 151 -15.68 -10.15 -3.04
CA LEU A 151 -15.94 -11.33 -2.25
C LEU A 151 -16.96 -12.24 -2.94
N VAL A 152 -16.62 -13.52 -3.05
CA VAL A 152 -17.53 -14.59 -3.51
C VAL A 152 -17.63 -15.63 -2.41
N GLU A 153 -18.71 -15.61 -1.64
CA GLU A 153 -19.01 -16.60 -0.62
C GLU A 153 -19.56 -17.87 -1.29
N ILE A 154 -18.91 -19.01 -1.03
CA ILE A 154 -19.30 -20.28 -1.66
C ILE A 154 -19.60 -21.30 -0.55
N PRO A 155 -20.88 -21.70 -0.35
CA PRO A 155 -21.25 -22.75 0.57
C PRO A 155 -20.52 -24.07 0.29
N ASN A 156 -20.18 -24.83 1.36
CA ASN A 156 -19.47 -26.10 1.20
C ASN A 156 -20.19 -27.07 0.27
N GLU A 157 -21.51 -27.15 0.35
CA GLU A 157 -22.33 -27.98 -0.55
C GLU A 157 -22.19 -27.59 -2.03
N ILE A 158 -21.92 -26.31 -2.32
CA ILE A 158 -21.69 -25.83 -3.70
C ILE A 158 -20.27 -26.18 -4.14
N PHE A 159 -19.27 -26.10 -3.26
CA PHE A 159 -17.93 -26.59 -3.55
C PHE A 159 -17.90 -28.09 -3.86
N GLU A 160 -18.77 -28.87 -3.21
CA GLU A 160 -18.85 -30.32 -3.37
C GLU A 160 -19.75 -30.73 -4.55
N ALA A 161 -20.68 -29.88 -4.98
CA ALA A 161 -21.65 -30.18 -6.02
C ALA A 161 -20.97 -30.47 -7.37
N GLU A 162 -21.53 -31.39 -8.14
CA GLU A 162 -21.04 -31.77 -9.45
C GLU A 162 -21.39 -30.71 -10.50
N TYR A 163 -20.38 -30.11 -11.12
CA TYR A 163 -20.51 -29.27 -12.31
C TYR A 163 -20.48 -30.17 -13.56
N LYS A 164 -21.56 -30.10 -14.34
CA LYS A 164 -21.75 -30.93 -15.53
C LYS A 164 -21.31 -30.20 -16.79
N GLY A 165 -20.58 -30.92 -17.65
CA GLY A 165 -20.12 -30.39 -18.95
C GLY A 165 -18.72 -29.77 -18.91
N ALA A 166 -18.37 -29.11 -20.00
CA ALA A 166 -17.08 -28.41 -20.14
C ALA A 166 -17.14 -27.03 -19.49
N LEU A 167 -16.05 -26.66 -18.79
CA LEU A 167 -15.95 -25.32 -18.20
C LEU A 167 -15.78 -24.25 -19.30
N ASP A 168 -16.80 -23.44 -19.53
CA ASP A 168 -16.76 -22.24 -20.37
C ASP A 168 -16.27 -21.03 -19.57
N TYR A 169 -14.96 -20.79 -19.61
CA TYR A 169 -14.36 -19.63 -18.96
C TYR A 169 -13.12 -19.14 -19.70
N THR A 170 -13.05 -17.84 -19.91
CA THR A 170 -11.88 -17.14 -20.47
C THR A 170 -11.46 -16.04 -19.51
N ALA A 171 -10.17 -15.87 -19.31
CA ALA A 171 -9.61 -14.84 -18.42
C ALA A 171 -10.12 -13.42 -18.77
N VAL A 172 -10.52 -12.68 -17.75
CA VAL A 172 -11.17 -11.39 -17.91
C VAL A 172 -10.20 -10.31 -18.34
N LYS A 173 -10.46 -9.67 -19.47
CA LYS A 173 -9.77 -8.47 -19.94
C LYS A 173 -10.63 -7.24 -19.64
N VAL A 174 -10.00 -6.20 -19.10
CA VAL A 174 -10.67 -4.94 -18.76
C VAL A 174 -10.04 -3.80 -19.56
N ALA A 175 -10.91 -2.97 -20.16
CA ALA A 175 -10.51 -1.77 -20.89
C ALA A 175 -10.18 -0.62 -19.91
N ARG A 176 -9.25 0.25 -20.31
CA ARG A 176 -8.96 1.51 -19.63
C ARG A 176 -9.83 2.63 -20.23
N ALA A 177 -10.32 3.54 -19.39
CA ALA A 177 -11.07 4.70 -19.85
C ALA A 177 -10.13 5.81 -20.32
N ALA A 178 -10.32 6.29 -21.55
CA ALA A 178 -9.63 7.49 -22.03
C ALA A 178 -10.34 8.75 -21.47
N PRO A 179 -9.58 9.85 -21.22
CA PRO A 179 -10.18 11.11 -20.82
C PRO A 179 -10.93 11.80 -21.96
N ASP A 180 -11.86 12.71 -21.59
CA ASP A 180 -12.50 13.62 -22.52
C ASP A 180 -11.45 14.60 -23.13
N PRO A 181 -11.36 14.73 -24.48
CA PRO A 181 -10.40 15.62 -25.12
C PRO A 181 -10.56 17.11 -24.74
N ASP A 182 -11.80 17.58 -24.53
CA ASP A 182 -12.04 18.96 -24.12
C ASP A 182 -11.58 19.21 -22.67
N ALA A 183 -11.78 18.23 -21.79
CA ALA A 183 -11.23 18.28 -20.43
C ALA A 183 -9.70 18.31 -20.43
N ILE A 184 -9.05 17.57 -21.29
CA ILE A 184 -7.57 17.61 -21.46
C ILE A 184 -7.10 18.96 -21.96
N LYS A 185 -7.76 19.54 -22.96
CA LYS A 185 -7.41 20.85 -23.53
C LYS A 185 -7.46 21.96 -22.47
N GLU A 186 -8.50 21.98 -21.65
CA GLU A 186 -8.64 22.96 -20.57
C GLU A 186 -7.62 22.73 -19.46
N ALA A 187 -7.39 21.48 -19.05
CA ALA A 187 -6.35 21.15 -18.05
C ALA A 187 -4.95 21.60 -18.51
N ALA A 188 -4.60 21.39 -19.79
CA ALA A 188 -3.34 21.84 -20.37
C ALA A 188 -3.23 23.37 -20.33
N ARG A 189 -4.31 24.09 -20.71
CA ARG A 189 -4.39 25.55 -20.65
C ARG A 189 -4.17 26.09 -19.23
N LEU A 190 -4.83 25.48 -18.23
CA LEU A 190 -4.68 25.85 -16.82
C LEU A 190 -3.27 25.64 -16.32
N LEU A 191 -2.63 24.50 -16.65
CA LEU A 191 -1.26 24.21 -16.28
C LEU A 191 -0.26 25.19 -16.91
N LEU A 192 -0.44 25.54 -18.18
CA LEU A 192 0.43 26.47 -18.89
C LEU A 192 0.25 27.94 -18.43
N ALA A 193 -0.93 28.30 -17.94
CA ALA A 193 -1.21 29.62 -17.39
C ALA A 193 -0.76 29.78 -15.92
N ALA A 194 -0.43 28.69 -15.23
CA ALA A 194 0.00 28.70 -13.83
C ALA A 194 1.34 29.41 -13.67
N LYS A 195 1.49 30.17 -12.58
CA LYS A 195 2.77 30.74 -12.16
C LYS A 195 3.61 29.73 -11.39
N ASN A 196 2.95 28.94 -10.54
CA ASN A 196 3.56 27.94 -9.69
C ASN A 196 2.74 26.64 -9.76
N PRO A 197 2.79 25.90 -10.89
CA PRO A 197 2.10 24.64 -11.02
C PRO A 197 2.72 23.59 -10.09
N LEU A 198 1.90 22.66 -9.53
CA LEU A 198 2.35 21.53 -8.74
C LEU A 198 1.60 20.28 -9.16
N LEU A 199 2.31 19.15 -9.32
CA LEU A 199 1.70 17.85 -9.56
C LEU A 199 1.63 17.07 -8.25
N LEU A 200 0.43 16.59 -7.90
CA LEU A 200 0.20 15.72 -6.74
C LEU A 200 -0.17 14.32 -7.22
N ALA A 201 0.80 13.41 -7.20
CA ALA A 201 0.59 12.05 -7.70
C ALA A 201 0.09 11.10 -6.61
N GLY A 202 -0.97 10.38 -6.91
CA GLY A 202 -1.54 9.32 -6.09
C GLY A 202 -1.17 7.91 -6.57
N GLN A 203 -1.73 6.91 -5.90
CA GLN A 203 -1.52 5.49 -6.18
C GLN A 203 -1.92 5.08 -7.60
N GLY A 204 -2.89 5.77 -8.21
CA GLY A 204 -3.35 5.50 -9.57
C GLY A 204 -2.23 5.62 -10.62
N VAL A 205 -1.25 6.50 -10.40
CA VAL A 205 -0.06 6.61 -11.27
C VAL A 205 0.77 5.32 -11.23
N LEU A 206 0.92 4.71 -10.05
CA LEU A 206 1.63 3.43 -9.89
C LEU A 206 0.86 2.27 -10.54
N TYR A 207 -0.45 2.18 -10.35
CA TYR A 207 -1.28 1.14 -10.99
C TYR A 207 -1.31 1.27 -12.51
N ALA A 208 -1.36 2.49 -13.03
CA ALA A 208 -1.28 2.78 -14.46
C ALA A 208 0.12 2.61 -15.06
N GLN A 209 1.18 2.41 -14.22
CA GLN A 209 2.59 2.36 -14.61
C GLN A 209 3.02 3.63 -15.38
N ALA A 210 2.62 4.77 -14.90
CA ALA A 210 2.76 6.06 -15.58
C ALA A 210 3.84 6.97 -14.98
N SER A 211 4.80 6.42 -14.23
CA SER A 211 5.86 7.19 -13.56
C SER A 211 6.73 7.99 -14.52
N GLU A 212 7.15 7.40 -15.64
CA GLU A 212 7.95 8.08 -16.66
C GLU A 212 7.16 9.22 -17.31
N LYS A 213 5.87 9.01 -17.58
CA LYS A 213 4.97 10.04 -18.14
C LYS A 213 4.73 11.18 -17.14
N LEU A 214 4.63 10.87 -15.85
CA LEU A 214 4.54 11.88 -14.79
C LEU A 214 5.78 12.77 -14.77
N VAL A 215 6.97 12.18 -14.87
CA VAL A 215 8.24 12.93 -14.97
C VAL A 215 8.26 13.78 -16.24
N ALA A 216 7.91 13.20 -17.38
CA ALA A 216 7.88 13.94 -18.65
C ALA A 216 6.95 15.16 -18.60
N LEU A 217 5.74 15.02 -18.06
CA LEU A 217 4.83 16.16 -17.87
C LEU A 217 5.42 17.20 -16.90
N ALA A 218 6.00 16.76 -15.77
CA ALA A 218 6.60 17.63 -14.77
C ALA A 218 7.75 18.48 -15.33
N GLU A 219 8.57 17.90 -16.18
CA GLU A 219 9.66 18.63 -16.87
C GLU A 219 9.13 19.51 -17.99
N LEU A 220 8.08 19.09 -18.69
CA LEU A 220 7.47 19.85 -19.78
C LEU A 220 6.80 21.15 -19.28
N VAL A 221 6.12 21.12 -18.11
CA VAL A 221 5.42 22.28 -17.51
C VAL A 221 6.15 22.89 -16.31
N PRO A 222 7.47 22.83 -16.21
CA PRO A 222 8.31 23.03 -15.01
C PRO A 222 7.54 23.03 -13.68
N ALA A 223 7.10 21.85 -13.25
CA ALA A 223 6.30 21.66 -12.04
C ALA A 223 6.95 20.67 -11.08
N PRO A 224 7.10 20.99 -9.78
CA PRO A 224 7.56 20.03 -8.80
C PRO A 224 6.48 18.96 -8.55
N VAL A 225 6.91 17.77 -8.14
CA VAL A 225 6.04 16.62 -7.94
C VAL A 225 6.00 16.22 -6.46
N ALA A 226 4.85 16.35 -5.86
CA ALA A 226 4.51 15.82 -4.55
C ALA A 226 3.76 14.48 -4.69
N THR A 227 3.85 13.60 -3.69
CA THR A 227 3.08 12.36 -3.70
C THR A 227 2.22 12.22 -2.45
N THR A 228 1.07 11.56 -2.60
CA THR A 228 0.32 11.07 -1.44
C THR A 228 1.06 9.89 -0.81
N ASN A 229 0.73 9.50 0.44
CA ASN A 229 1.33 8.32 1.05
C ASN A 229 1.17 7.05 0.18
N PRO A 230 -0.04 6.68 -0.33
CA PRO A 230 -0.15 5.53 -1.24
C PRO A 230 0.51 5.74 -2.60
N GLY A 231 0.77 6.99 -2.98
CA GLY A 231 1.48 7.35 -4.22
C GLY A 231 3.00 7.46 -4.06
N LYS A 232 3.55 7.29 -2.86
CA LYS A 232 5.01 7.33 -2.65
C LYS A 232 5.72 6.37 -3.60
N SER A 233 6.80 6.82 -4.21
CA SER A 233 7.51 6.20 -5.33
C SER A 233 6.84 6.30 -6.71
N ALA A 234 5.77 7.08 -6.89
CA ALA A 234 5.25 7.39 -8.23
C ALA A 234 6.25 8.21 -9.07
N ILE A 235 7.11 8.95 -8.42
CA ILE A 235 8.34 9.54 -8.97
C ILE A 235 9.50 9.04 -8.11
N PRO A 236 10.68 8.72 -8.69
CA PRO A 236 11.91 8.51 -7.89
C PRO A 236 12.20 9.76 -7.05
N GLU A 237 12.35 9.61 -5.72
CA GLU A 237 12.50 10.77 -4.83
C GLU A 237 13.93 11.38 -4.87
N ASN A 238 14.86 10.73 -5.58
CA ASN A 238 16.13 11.31 -5.99
C ASN A 238 16.04 12.15 -7.27
N HIS A 239 14.86 12.20 -7.94
CA HIS A 239 14.63 13.09 -9.07
C HIS A 239 14.62 14.55 -8.60
N PRO A 240 15.26 15.50 -9.37
CA PRO A 240 15.38 16.91 -8.95
C PRO A 240 14.06 17.66 -8.71
N LEU A 241 12.94 17.20 -9.27
CA LEU A 241 11.62 17.80 -9.06
C LEU A 241 10.80 17.12 -7.95
N ALA A 242 11.32 16.10 -7.27
CA ALA A 242 10.56 15.35 -6.28
C ALA A 242 10.53 16.07 -4.92
N LEU A 243 9.33 16.34 -4.41
CA LEU A 243 9.09 16.96 -3.10
C LEU A 243 8.90 15.94 -1.96
N GLY A 244 8.86 14.65 -2.28
CA GLY A 244 8.56 13.58 -1.34
C GLY A 244 7.07 13.34 -1.13
N ALA A 245 6.77 12.51 -0.13
CA ALA A 245 5.43 12.06 0.20
C ALA A 245 4.90 12.69 1.50
N SER A 246 3.57 12.71 1.65
CA SER A 246 2.90 13.32 2.79
C SER A 246 1.98 12.36 3.53
N THR A 247 2.12 12.39 4.86
CA THR A 247 1.12 11.99 5.87
C THR A 247 0.86 13.17 6.79
N ARG A 248 0.65 12.98 8.09
CA ARG A 248 0.77 14.07 9.10
C ARG A 248 2.19 14.64 9.11
N SER A 249 3.18 13.78 8.82
CA SER A 249 4.58 14.14 8.64
C SER A 249 4.92 14.22 7.15
N ARG A 250 5.78 15.17 6.78
CA ARG A 250 6.22 15.42 5.39
C ARG A 250 7.50 16.20 5.36
N PRO A 251 8.27 16.18 4.25
CA PRO A 251 9.38 17.10 4.06
C PRO A 251 8.91 18.56 4.10
N LYS A 252 9.74 19.46 4.63
CA LYS A 252 9.41 20.90 4.69
C LYS A 252 9.17 21.48 3.29
N MET A 253 9.98 21.08 2.31
CA MET A 253 9.82 21.48 0.92
C MET A 253 8.46 21.11 0.34
N PHE A 254 7.89 19.96 0.69
CA PHE A 254 6.51 19.62 0.31
C PHE A 254 5.52 20.70 0.74
N THR A 255 5.62 21.15 2.00
CA THR A 255 4.75 22.18 2.56
C THR A 255 4.96 23.53 1.90
N ASP A 256 6.21 23.93 1.70
CA ASP A 256 6.55 25.25 1.17
C ASP A 256 6.10 25.40 -0.28
N PHE A 257 6.39 24.42 -1.15
CA PHE A 257 5.93 24.42 -2.54
C PHE A 257 4.41 24.28 -2.65
N MET A 258 3.78 23.44 -1.81
CA MET A 258 2.31 23.34 -1.79
C MET A 258 1.66 24.67 -1.39
N LYS A 259 2.25 25.45 -0.47
CA LYS A 259 1.74 26.79 -0.10
C LYS A 259 1.86 27.78 -1.26
N GLN A 260 2.95 27.74 -2.01
CA GLN A 260 3.22 28.66 -3.14
C GLN A 260 2.40 28.31 -4.39
N ALA A 261 2.01 27.04 -4.56
CA ALA A 261 1.28 26.59 -5.74
C ALA A 261 -0.02 27.39 -5.93
N ASP A 262 -0.28 27.85 -7.15
CA ASP A 262 -1.54 28.47 -7.59
C ASP A 262 -2.43 27.47 -8.33
N VAL A 263 -1.84 26.49 -9.03
CA VAL A 263 -2.54 25.38 -9.68
C VAL A 263 -1.99 24.05 -9.18
N VAL A 264 -2.87 23.13 -8.79
CA VAL A 264 -2.52 21.76 -8.40
C VAL A 264 -3.20 20.77 -9.33
N LEU A 265 -2.43 19.99 -10.07
CA LEU A 265 -2.93 18.79 -10.75
C LEU A 265 -2.80 17.60 -9.81
N ALA A 266 -3.91 17.16 -9.22
CA ALA A 266 -3.98 15.92 -8.47
C ALA A 266 -4.34 14.77 -9.42
N ILE A 267 -3.40 13.84 -9.66
CA ILE A 267 -3.57 12.76 -10.63
C ILE A 267 -3.47 11.38 -10.00
N GLY A 268 -4.43 10.50 -10.32
CA GLY A 268 -4.48 9.14 -9.81
C GLY A 268 -4.68 9.07 -8.29
N SER A 269 -5.35 10.06 -7.73
CA SER A 269 -5.66 10.17 -6.30
C SER A 269 -7.15 10.38 -6.09
N SER A 270 -7.73 9.71 -5.10
CA SER A 270 -9.10 9.96 -4.67
C SER A 270 -9.26 11.23 -3.84
N LEU A 271 -8.15 11.89 -3.47
CA LEU A 271 -8.10 13.04 -2.57
C LEU A 271 -8.91 12.86 -1.27
N THR A 272 -9.09 11.62 -0.83
CA THR A 272 -9.77 11.33 0.44
C THR A 272 -8.99 11.94 1.60
N ILE A 273 -9.65 12.78 2.38
CA ILE A 273 -9.09 13.36 3.60
C ILE A 273 -9.15 12.32 4.72
N THR A 274 -8.03 12.14 5.39
CA THR A 274 -7.94 11.30 6.58
C THR A 274 -7.07 12.00 7.63
N PRO A 275 -7.09 11.58 8.88
CA PRO A 275 -6.17 12.11 9.89
C PRO A 275 -4.69 11.99 9.52
N PHE A 276 -4.35 11.14 8.54
CA PHE A 276 -2.98 10.83 8.10
C PHE A 276 -2.71 11.17 6.63
N GLY A 277 -3.65 11.80 5.95
CA GLY A 277 -3.52 12.23 4.56
C GLY A 277 -4.17 13.58 4.39
N PRO A 278 -3.42 14.67 4.57
CA PRO A 278 -3.96 16.00 4.35
C PRO A 278 -4.30 16.17 2.88
N GLY A 279 -5.40 16.86 2.64
CA GLY A 279 -5.81 17.22 1.30
C GLY A 279 -5.02 18.39 0.69
N VAL A 280 -5.57 18.97 -0.35
CA VAL A 280 -5.06 20.18 -0.99
C VAL A 280 -5.61 21.42 -0.27
N PRO A 281 -4.78 22.40 0.12
CA PRO A 281 -5.25 23.64 0.75
C PRO A 281 -6.20 24.41 -0.14
N ARG A 282 -7.17 25.11 0.46
CA ARG A 282 -8.12 25.96 -0.26
C ARG A 282 -7.42 27.17 -0.94
N GLY A 283 -8.09 27.76 -1.91
CA GLY A 283 -7.60 28.95 -2.62
C GLY A 283 -6.65 28.66 -3.79
N LYS A 284 -6.55 27.40 -4.19
CA LYS A 284 -5.79 26.96 -5.36
C LYS A 284 -6.73 26.48 -6.45
N THR A 285 -6.35 26.66 -7.71
CA THR A 285 -7.04 26.00 -8.82
C THR A 285 -6.72 24.52 -8.80
N LEU A 286 -7.72 23.69 -8.53
CA LEU A 286 -7.57 22.24 -8.42
C LEU A 286 -8.05 21.56 -9.72
N ILE A 287 -7.11 20.97 -10.44
CA ILE A 287 -7.40 20.01 -11.52
C ILE A 287 -7.37 18.62 -10.89
N HIS A 288 -8.52 17.96 -10.80
CA HIS A 288 -8.62 16.64 -10.18
C HIS A 288 -8.81 15.54 -11.22
N SER A 289 -7.84 14.61 -11.29
CA SER A 289 -7.88 13.47 -12.20
C SER A 289 -7.93 12.15 -11.44
N SER A 290 -8.98 11.38 -11.69
CA SER A 290 -9.21 10.02 -11.18
C SER A 290 -9.83 9.15 -12.27
N ASN A 291 -9.64 7.82 -12.18
CA ASN A 291 -10.35 6.87 -13.03
C ASN A 291 -11.74 6.47 -12.48
N ASP A 292 -12.16 7.11 -11.38
CA ASP A 292 -13.46 6.94 -10.75
C ASP A 292 -14.15 8.30 -10.63
N PRO A 293 -15.28 8.52 -11.32
CA PRO A 293 -16.01 9.79 -11.25
C PRO A 293 -16.51 10.12 -9.84
N ASP A 294 -16.75 9.12 -8.98
CA ASP A 294 -17.21 9.33 -7.61
C ASP A 294 -16.14 9.93 -6.68
N ASP A 295 -14.87 9.96 -7.10
CA ASP A 295 -13.82 10.68 -6.38
C ASP A 295 -13.88 12.20 -6.61
N ILE A 296 -14.44 12.65 -7.73
CA ILE A 296 -14.49 14.07 -8.09
C ILE A 296 -15.53 14.81 -7.23
N ASN A 297 -15.11 15.95 -6.67
CA ASN A 297 -15.96 16.76 -5.77
C ASN A 297 -16.43 16.05 -4.48
N LYS A 298 -15.80 14.97 -4.11
CA LYS A 298 -16.17 14.20 -2.91
C LYS A 298 -15.85 14.96 -1.61
N GLU A 299 -14.64 15.48 -1.49
CA GLU A 299 -14.17 16.22 -0.30
C GLU A 299 -13.47 17.54 -0.66
N HIS A 300 -12.94 17.62 -1.87
CA HIS A 300 -12.37 18.85 -2.44
C HIS A 300 -13.23 19.31 -3.61
N ARG A 301 -13.55 20.59 -3.65
CA ARG A 301 -14.13 21.19 -4.84
C ARG A 301 -13.06 21.21 -5.95
N ALA A 302 -13.27 20.46 -7.00
CA ALA A 302 -12.47 20.53 -8.20
C ALA A 302 -12.91 21.75 -9.05
N ASP A 303 -11.96 22.59 -9.46
CA ASP A 303 -12.23 23.64 -10.44
C ASP A 303 -12.30 23.05 -11.85
N HIS A 304 -11.55 21.97 -12.09
CA HIS A 304 -11.59 21.23 -13.33
C HIS A 304 -11.41 19.72 -13.09
N ALA A 305 -12.24 18.90 -13.73
CA ALA A 305 -12.24 17.45 -13.58
C ALA A 305 -11.73 16.75 -14.83
N VAL A 306 -10.88 15.73 -14.67
CA VAL A 306 -10.41 14.88 -15.76
C VAL A 306 -10.59 13.41 -15.35
N VAL A 307 -11.61 12.75 -15.88
CA VAL A 307 -11.89 11.34 -15.58
C VAL A 307 -11.21 10.44 -16.60
N GLY A 308 -10.34 9.52 -16.13
CA GLY A 308 -9.63 8.58 -16.99
C GLY A 308 -8.48 7.85 -16.31
N ASP A 309 -7.94 6.84 -17.00
CA ASP A 309 -6.73 6.12 -16.59
C ASP A 309 -5.54 7.08 -16.56
N ALA A 310 -4.76 7.06 -15.47
CA ALA A 310 -3.68 8.04 -15.27
C ALA A 310 -2.62 8.03 -16.39
N ALA A 311 -2.33 6.86 -17.01
CA ALA A 311 -1.39 6.81 -18.13
C ALA A 311 -1.96 7.43 -19.39
N LEU A 312 -3.24 7.21 -19.68
CA LEU A 312 -3.91 7.80 -20.84
C LEU A 312 -4.14 9.30 -20.66
N VAL A 313 -4.43 9.73 -19.43
CA VAL A 313 -4.53 11.16 -19.08
C VAL A 313 -3.18 11.86 -19.26
N LEU A 314 -2.10 11.28 -18.77
CA LEU A 314 -0.76 11.87 -18.91
C LEU A 314 -0.31 11.94 -20.37
N ASP A 315 -0.55 10.88 -21.18
CA ASP A 315 -0.26 10.89 -22.61
C ASP A 315 -0.99 12.03 -23.32
N ALA A 316 -2.30 12.17 -23.06
CA ALA A 316 -3.12 13.21 -23.66
C ALA A 316 -2.71 14.62 -23.21
N LEU A 317 -2.37 14.80 -21.91
CA LEU A 317 -1.88 16.08 -21.39
C LEU A 317 -0.54 16.47 -21.99
N ILE A 318 0.41 15.54 -22.09
CA ILE A 318 1.73 15.81 -22.71
C ILE A 318 1.52 16.27 -24.15
N ALA A 319 0.77 15.53 -24.95
CA ALA A 319 0.51 15.89 -26.34
C ALA A 319 -0.18 17.26 -26.50
N GLU A 320 -1.15 17.56 -25.64
CA GLU A 320 -1.87 18.84 -25.71
C GLU A 320 -1.02 20.01 -25.19
N VAL A 321 -0.21 19.80 -24.14
CA VAL A 321 0.76 20.80 -23.65
C VAL A 321 1.80 21.12 -24.73
N GLU A 322 2.37 20.11 -25.39
CA GLU A 322 3.32 20.31 -26.50
C GLU A 322 2.73 21.13 -27.64
N LYS A 323 1.45 20.91 -27.95
CA LYS A 323 0.73 21.67 -28.98
C LYS A 323 0.47 23.13 -28.58
N GLN A 324 0.13 23.39 -27.31
CA GLN A 324 -0.21 24.71 -26.79
C GLN A 324 1.04 25.51 -26.37
N LYS A 325 2.13 24.81 -25.96
CA LYS A 325 3.35 25.44 -25.47
C LYS A 325 4.15 26.07 -26.62
N GLY A 326 4.45 27.37 -26.52
CA GLY A 326 5.43 28.00 -27.38
C GLY A 326 6.86 27.53 -27.13
N LYS A 327 7.82 27.95 -27.96
CA LYS A 327 9.26 27.65 -27.76
C LYS A 327 9.76 28.33 -26.49
N GLY A 328 10.36 27.57 -25.56
CA GLY A 328 11.00 28.05 -24.33
C GLY A 328 10.59 27.25 -23.08
N GLY A 329 11.39 27.30 -22.03
CA GLY A 329 11.12 26.62 -20.76
C GLY A 329 12.36 26.07 -20.02
N ASP A 330 13.48 25.89 -20.72
CA ASP A 330 14.68 25.20 -20.15
C ASP A 330 15.30 25.97 -18.97
N LYS A 331 15.29 27.30 -19.01
CA LYS A 331 15.82 28.14 -17.92
C LYS A 331 14.93 28.05 -16.66
N ALA A 332 13.61 28.02 -16.82
CA ALA A 332 12.66 27.89 -15.71
C ALA A 332 12.79 26.52 -15.04
N LEU A 333 12.94 25.46 -15.83
CA LEU A 333 13.15 24.11 -15.32
C LEU A 333 14.45 23.98 -14.53
N ALA A 334 15.55 24.55 -15.02
CA ALA A 334 16.83 24.51 -14.32
C ALA A 334 16.76 25.27 -12.99
N ALA A 335 16.19 26.47 -12.97
CA ALA A 335 16.01 27.25 -11.74
C ALA A 335 15.13 26.53 -10.71
N LEU A 336 14.05 25.87 -11.15
CA LEU A 336 13.18 25.08 -10.26
C LEU A 336 13.93 23.87 -9.66
N LYS A 337 14.74 23.17 -10.45
CA LYS A 337 15.57 22.06 -9.95
C LYS A 337 16.54 22.52 -8.87
N ASP A 338 17.17 23.67 -9.04
CA ASP A 338 18.07 24.27 -8.05
C ASP A 338 17.31 24.68 -6.77
N GLU A 339 16.13 25.26 -6.90
CA GLU A 339 15.28 25.66 -5.78
C GLU A 339 14.84 24.44 -4.95
N VAL A 340 14.38 23.37 -5.60
CA VAL A 340 14.01 22.11 -4.91
C VAL A 340 15.21 21.50 -4.20
N ALA A 341 16.39 21.49 -4.84
CA ALA A 341 17.62 20.96 -4.24
C ALA A 341 18.04 21.76 -3.00
N ALA A 342 17.97 23.10 -3.08
CA ALA A 342 18.27 23.98 -1.94
C ALA A 342 17.29 23.77 -0.78
N ALA A 343 15.98 23.66 -1.06
CA ALA A 343 14.96 23.41 -0.06
C ALA A 343 15.14 22.04 0.62
N LYS A 344 15.47 20.98 -0.15
CA LYS A 344 15.77 19.65 0.38
C LYS A 344 16.99 19.67 1.31
N LYS A 345 18.06 20.35 0.87
CA LYS A 345 19.28 20.48 1.68
C LYS A 345 19.02 21.23 2.99
N ALA A 346 18.26 22.32 2.95
CA ALA A 346 17.90 23.09 4.14
C ALA A 346 17.08 22.25 5.13
N TRP A 347 16.06 21.54 4.65
CA TRP A 347 15.25 20.67 5.48
C TRP A 347 16.08 19.53 6.13
N LEU A 348 16.96 18.87 5.39
CA LEU A 348 17.81 17.82 5.94
C LEU A 348 18.79 18.36 6.99
N ALA A 349 19.27 19.62 6.82
CA ALA A 349 20.12 20.28 7.80
C ALA A 349 19.38 20.54 9.13
N GLU A 350 18.08 20.90 9.10
CA GLU A 350 17.26 21.03 10.31
C GLU A 350 17.18 19.70 11.10
N TRP A 351 17.23 18.56 10.40
CA TRP A 351 17.10 17.21 10.97
C TRP A 351 18.44 16.51 11.25
N ALA A 352 19.56 17.17 10.94
CA ALA A 352 20.90 16.57 11.07
C ALA A 352 21.16 16.01 12.48
N LYS A 353 20.74 16.71 13.55
CA LYS A 353 20.89 16.26 14.94
C LYS A 353 20.23 14.90 15.24
N HIS A 354 19.14 14.57 14.52
CA HIS A 354 18.44 13.28 14.65
C HIS A 354 19.03 12.22 13.72
N ILE A 355 19.36 12.63 12.49
CA ILE A 355 19.87 11.76 11.43
C ILE A 355 21.29 11.27 11.77
N ASP A 356 22.12 12.11 12.40
CA ASP A 356 23.50 11.81 12.75
C ASP A 356 23.70 11.50 14.25
N SER A 357 22.61 11.23 14.98
CA SER A 357 22.64 10.96 16.42
C SER A 357 23.38 9.66 16.76
N ASP A 358 24.24 9.73 17.79
CA ASP A 358 24.91 8.57 18.39
C ASP A 358 24.35 8.23 19.78
N GLU A 359 23.13 8.69 20.10
CA GLU A 359 22.49 8.41 21.39
C GLU A 359 22.04 6.94 21.55
N ALA A 360 21.95 6.50 22.80
CA ALA A 360 21.32 5.23 23.18
C ALA A 360 20.32 5.51 24.33
N PRO A 361 19.05 5.02 24.23
CA PRO A 361 18.47 4.22 23.14
C PRO A 361 18.53 4.93 21.78
N LEU A 362 18.55 4.14 20.69
CA LEU A 362 18.85 4.60 19.34
C LEU A 362 17.83 5.63 18.83
N ASN A 363 18.30 6.58 18.02
CA ASN A 363 17.40 7.46 17.29
C ASN A 363 16.88 6.79 16.02
N GLN A 364 15.56 6.79 15.81
CA GLN A 364 14.92 6.15 14.67
C GLN A 364 15.41 6.72 13.32
N TYR A 365 15.66 8.02 13.23
CA TYR A 365 16.14 8.68 12.01
C TYR A 365 17.58 8.28 11.66
N ARG A 366 18.41 8.02 12.67
CA ARG A 366 19.74 7.43 12.47
C ARG A 366 19.62 6.03 11.88
N VAL A 367 18.74 5.20 12.42
CA VAL A 367 18.50 3.85 11.90
C VAL A 367 17.99 3.89 10.46
N ILE A 368 17.01 4.77 10.14
CA ILE A 368 16.47 4.94 8.78
C ILE A 368 17.59 5.34 7.80
N ARG A 369 18.46 6.30 8.19
CA ARG A 369 19.60 6.71 7.37
C ARG A 369 20.55 5.54 7.11
N ASP A 370 20.90 4.78 8.14
CA ASP A 370 21.85 3.69 8.01
C ASP A 370 21.26 2.51 7.23
N LEU A 371 19.94 2.25 7.33
CA LEU A 371 19.22 1.35 6.45
C LEU A 371 19.35 1.79 4.98
N MET A 372 19.02 3.05 4.66
CA MET A 372 19.09 3.58 3.28
C MET A 372 20.51 3.53 2.69
N ARG A 373 21.54 3.69 3.51
CA ARG A 373 22.95 3.66 3.07
C ARG A 373 23.49 2.24 2.91
N THR A 374 22.83 1.26 3.54
CA THR A 374 23.35 -0.13 3.60
C THR A 374 22.60 -1.05 2.62
N VAL A 375 21.30 -0.82 2.39
CA VAL A 375 20.53 -1.64 1.44
C VAL A 375 20.66 -1.08 0.02
N ASP A 376 20.60 -1.98 -0.96
CA ASP A 376 20.39 -1.58 -2.36
C ASP A 376 18.98 -1.02 -2.55
N ARG A 377 18.86 0.31 -2.69
CA ARG A 377 17.58 0.99 -2.79
C ARG A 377 16.81 0.69 -4.08
N ASP A 378 17.49 0.29 -5.15
CA ASP A 378 16.86 -0.12 -6.40
C ASP A 378 16.37 -1.58 -6.33
N GLY A 379 17.04 -2.40 -5.51
CA GLY A 379 16.73 -3.81 -5.27
C GLY A 379 15.76 -4.07 -4.10
N VAL A 380 15.23 -3.04 -3.43
CA VAL A 380 14.36 -3.21 -2.26
C VAL A 380 12.92 -2.75 -2.52
N ILE A 381 11.96 -3.48 -1.94
CA ILE A 381 10.57 -3.04 -1.78
C ILE A 381 10.33 -2.82 -0.29
N VAL A 382 9.90 -1.62 0.07
CA VAL A 382 9.72 -1.21 1.46
C VAL A 382 8.25 -0.91 1.75
N THR A 383 7.81 -1.25 2.95
CA THR A 383 6.59 -0.72 3.54
C THR A 383 6.82 -0.32 4.99
N HIS A 384 5.89 0.40 5.55
CA HIS A 384 5.85 0.75 6.96
C HIS A 384 4.70 0.02 7.65
N ASP A 385 4.67 0.07 8.97
CA ASP A 385 3.46 -0.20 9.74
C ASP A 385 2.86 1.09 10.30
N SER A 386 1.68 1.00 10.87
CA SER A 386 0.97 2.14 11.48
C SER A 386 1.71 2.71 12.68
N GLY A 387 1.36 3.93 13.05
CA GLY A 387 1.96 4.65 14.16
C GLY A 387 3.23 5.41 13.79
N SER A 388 4.17 5.51 14.72
CA SER A 388 5.42 6.28 14.55
C SER A 388 6.27 5.83 13.35
N PRO A 389 6.43 4.54 13.03
CA PRO A 389 7.20 4.12 11.86
C PRO A 389 6.71 4.74 10.55
N ARG A 390 5.39 4.85 10.33
CA ARG A 390 4.84 5.53 9.15
C ARG A 390 5.26 7.00 9.10
N GLU A 391 5.08 7.71 10.22
CA GLU A 391 5.37 9.14 10.29
C GLU A 391 6.87 9.45 10.12
N GLN A 392 7.73 8.49 10.45
CA GLN A 392 9.18 8.59 10.30
C GLN A 392 9.66 8.17 8.90
N MET A 393 9.11 7.08 8.36
CA MET A 393 9.54 6.53 7.08
C MET A 393 9.08 7.38 5.89
N ILE A 394 7.85 7.90 5.90
CA ILE A 394 7.28 8.62 4.77
C ILE A 394 8.12 9.84 4.36
N PRO A 395 8.55 10.75 5.25
CA PRO A 395 9.39 11.86 4.86
C PRO A 395 10.86 11.49 4.60
N PHE A 396 11.43 10.51 5.33
CA PHE A 396 12.88 10.31 5.36
C PHE A 396 13.39 9.12 4.54
N TRP A 397 12.55 8.15 4.20
CA TRP A 397 12.95 7.09 3.27
C TRP A 397 12.87 7.59 1.84
N GLU A 398 14.00 7.82 1.20
CA GLU A 398 14.09 8.23 -0.19
C GLU A 398 14.03 7.03 -1.13
N THR A 399 12.98 6.97 -1.95
CA THR A 399 12.80 5.93 -2.98
C THR A 399 13.54 6.31 -4.27
N THR A 400 14.18 5.32 -4.92
CA THR A 400 14.95 5.52 -6.16
C THR A 400 14.30 4.89 -7.38
N ALA A 401 13.36 3.95 -7.16
CA ALA A 401 12.67 3.27 -8.25
C ALA A 401 11.14 3.34 -8.10
N PRO A 402 10.38 3.45 -9.21
CA PRO A 402 8.93 3.43 -9.17
C PRO A 402 8.39 2.13 -8.57
N GLY A 403 7.51 2.27 -7.56
CA GLY A 403 6.88 1.17 -6.88
C GLY A 403 7.78 0.38 -5.93
N SER A 404 8.90 0.94 -5.53
CA SER A 404 9.75 0.39 -4.48
C SER A 404 9.23 0.67 -3.06
N TYR A 405 8.10 1.40 -2.93
CA TYR A 405 7.46 1.67 -1.66
C TYR A 405 5.95 1.39 -1.71
N MET A 406 5.45 0.67 -0.73
CA MET A 406 4.03 0.43 -0.55
C MET A 406 3.52 1.29 0.62
N GLY A 407 3.03 2.48 0.30
CA GLY A 407 2.39 3.37 1.26
C GLY A 407 0.92 3.02 1.49
N TRP A 408 0.47 3.19 2.72
CA TRP A 408 -0.93 2.99 3.12
C TRP A 408 -1.25 3.78 4.40
N GLY A 409 -2.51 4.05 4.67
CA GLY A 409 -2.85 4.85 5.85
C GLY A 409 -4.23 5.50 5.83
N LYS A 410 -5.12 5.13 4.92
CA LYS A 410 -6.53 5.54 4.98
C LYS A 410 -7.26 4.80 6.09
N SER A 411 -7.05 3.49 6.21
CA SER A 411 -7.27 2.72 7.43
C SER A 411 -5.91 2.39 8.04
N THR A 412 -5.77 2.37 9.35
CA THR A 412 -4.45 2.39 10.00
C THR A 412 -4.26 1.21 10.94
N GLN A 413 -4.50 0.01 10.44
CA GLN A 413 -4.40 -1.19 11.25
C GLN A 413 -2.95 -1.53 11.58
N LEU A 414 -2.65 -1.66 12.87
CA LEU A 414 -1.36 -2.15 13.35
C LEU A 414 -1.13 -3.62 12.94
N GLY A 415 0.10 -3.92 12.53
CA GLY A 415 0.52 -5.26 12.14
C GLY A 415 0.24 -5.64 10.69
N TYR A 416 -0.39 -4.77 9.90
CA TYR A 416 -0.72 -5.07 8.50
C TYR A 416 0.52 -5.15 7.60
N GLY A 417 1.59 -4.42 7.94
CA GLY A 417 2.84 -4.37 7.19
C GLY A 417 3.50 -5.73 7.00
N LEU A 418 3.38 -6.65 7.96
CA LEU A 418 3.98 -7.99 7.86
C LEU A 418 3.40 -8.80 6.69
N GLY A 419 2.06 -8.87 6.58
CA GLY A 419 1.39 -9.58 5.49
C GLY A 419 1.69 -8.96 4.13
N ILE A 420 1.60 -7.63 4.02
CA ILE A 420 1.92 -6.89 2.77
C ILE A 420 3.35 -7.22 2.30
N THR A 421 4.32 -7.30 3.21
CA THR A 421 5.72 -7.59 2.87
C THR A 421 5.90 -9.01 2.35
N MET A 422 5.23 -10.00 2.95
CA MET A 422 5.22 -11.36 2.42
C MET A 422 4.62 -11.41 1.01
N GLY A 423 3.51 -10.72 0.78
CA GLY A 423 2.89 -10.60 -0.54
C GLY A 423 3.80 -9.91 -1.57
N ALA A 424 4.53 -8.88 -1.17
CA ALA A 424 5.50 -8.21 -2.04
C ALA A 424 6.64 -9.13 -2.43
N LYS A 425 7.17 -9.92 -1.48
CA LYS A 425 8.22 -10.91 -1.77
C LYS A 425 7.76 -11.99 -2.74
N LEU A 426 6.53 -12.47 -2.59
CA LEU A 426 5.93 -13.43 -3.54
C LEU A 426 5.75 -12.82 -4.94
N ALA A 427 5.43 -11.53 -5.01
CA ALA A 427 5.26 -10.82 -6.27
C ALA A 427 6.57 -10.47 -6.98
N ALA A 428 7.65 -10.23 -6.23
CA ALA A 428 8.96 -9.84 -6.73
C ALA A 428 10.06 -10.63 -5.99
N PRO A 429 10.25 -11.91 -6.35
CA PRO A 429 11.15 -12.82 -5.62
C PRO A 429 12.61 -12.39 -5.65
N ASP A 430 13.03 -11.64 -6.65
CA ASP A 430 14.42 -11.16 -6.80
C ASP A 430 14.73 -9.91 -5.94
N LYS A 431 13.70 -9.24 -5.41
CA LYS A 431 13.89 -8.05 -4.60
C LYS A 431 13.90 -8.37 -3.10
N LEU A 432 14.66 -7.59 -2.33
CA LEU A 432 14.53 -7.57 -0.88
C LEU A 432 13.16 -6.96 -0.51
N ALA A 433 12.33 -7.68 0.21
CA ALA A 433 11.09 -7.13 0.77
C ALA A 433 11.29 -6.83 2.25
N MET A 434 11.07 -5.57 2.64
CA MET A 434 11.35 -5.07 4.00
C MET A 434 10.16 -4.29 4.55
N ASN A 435 9.79 -4.56 5.79
CA ASN A 435 8.85 -3.71 6.54
C ASN A 435 9.49 -3.13 7.79
N ILE A 436 9.08 -1.91 8.12
CA ILE A 436 9.45 -1.24 9.37
C ILE A 436 8.19 -1.11 10.22
N MET A 437 8.19 -1.72 11.40
CA MET A 437 7.03 -1.74 12.29
C MET A 437 7.43 -1.42 13.73
N GLY A 438 6.47 -0.97 14.54
CA GLY A 438 6.66 -0.75 15.95
C GLY A 438 6.40 -2.02 16.78
N ASP A 439 6.75 -1.96 18.05
CA ASP A 439 6.52 -3.00 19.04
C ASP A 439 5.02 -3.38 19.21
N ALA A 440 4.14 -2.40 19.29
CA ALA A 440 2.71 -2.66 19.32
C ALA A 440 2.20 -3.37 18.05
N ALA A 441 2.74 -3.02 16.88
CA ALA A 441 2.36 -3.63 15.61
C ALA A 441 2.83 -5.09 15.50
N ILE A 442 4.09 -5.38 15.83
CA ILE A 442 4.60 -6.77 15.85
C ILE A 442 3.87 -7.60 16.90
N GLY A 443 3.47 -7.00 18.03
CA GLY A 443 2.66 -7.64 19.06
C GLY A 443 1.31 -8.16 18.55
N MET A 444 0.75 -7.54 17.50
CA MET A 444 -0.54 -7.95 16.94
C MET A 444 -0.45 -9.10 15.93
N THR A 445 0.62 -9.18 15.13
CA THR A 445 0.71 -10.11 14.00
C THR A 445 2.02 -10.87 13.92
N GLY A 446 2.96 -10.58 14.81
CA GLY A 446 4.33 -11.08 14.75
C GLY A 446 4.46 -12.60 14.75
N MET A 447 3.46 -13.34 15.26
CA MET A 447 3.45 -14.81 15.21
C MET A 447 3.47 -15.34 13.76
N ASP A 448 3.00 -14.56 12.79
CA ASP A 448 3.03 -14.94 11.36
C ASP A 448 4.42 -14.79 10.69
N ILE A 449 5.44 -14.33 11.44
CA ILE A 449 6.82 -14.45 10.93
C ILE A 449 7.23 -15.93 10.77
N GLU A 450 6.62 -16.83 11.55
CA GLU A 450 6.73 -18.28 11.37
C GLU A 450 6.13 -18.73 10.02
N THR A 451 5.03 -18.11 9.61
CA THR A 451 4.44 -18.37 8.29
C THR A 451 5.44 -18.05 7.18
N ALA A 452 6.20 -16.96 7.31
CA ALA A 452 7.27 -16.63 6.38
C ALA A 452 8.39 -17.70 6.40
N ALA A 453 8.80 -18.15 7.58
CA ALA A 453 9.84 -19.17 7.74
C ALA A 453 9.42 -20.53 7.16
N ARG A 454 8.27 -21.03 7.58
CA ARG A 454 7.71 -22.32 7.12
C ARG A 454 7.51 -22.37 5.61
N ASN A 455 7.13 -21.24 5.03
CA ASN A 455 6.89 -21.14 3.59
C ASN A 455 8.11 -20.66 2.78
N ARG A 456 9.26 -20.42 3.41
CA ARG A 456 10.48 -19.93 2.76
C ARG A 456 10.22 -18.63 1.98
N ILE A 457 9.57 -17.65 2.64
CA ILE A 457 9.33 -16.31 2.12
C ILE A 457 10.35 -15.38 2.80
N PRO A 458 11.51 -15.11 2.18
CA PRO A 458 12.60 -14.38 2.81
C PRO A 458 12.29 -12.89 2.84
N ILE A 459 11.73 -12.43 3.94
CA ILE A 459 11.45 -11.02 4.25
C ILE A 459 12.36 -10.50 5.35
N LEU A 460 12.64 -9.21 5.34
CA LEU A 460 13.31 -8.52 6.43
C LEU A 460 12.28 -7.71 7.22
N THR A 461 12.03 -8.12 8.46
CA THR A 461 11.20 -7.37 9.40
C THR A 461 12.08 -6.56 10.33
N VAL A 462 11.97 -5.23 10.25
CA VAL A 462 12.65 -4.29 11.15
C VAL A 462 11.66 -3.82 12.20
N VAL A 463 12.03 -3.98 13.48
CA VAL A 463 11.20 -3.56 14.61
C VAL A 463 11.83 -2.38 15.32
N PHE A 464 11.13 -1.25 15.40
CA PHE A 464 11.46 -0.13 16.28
C PHE A 464 10.79 -0.37 17.62
N ASN A 465 11.55 -0.89 18.58
CA ASN A 465 11.08 -1.16 19.92
C ASN A 465 11.41 0.02 20.85
N ASN A 466 10.42 0.85 21.11
CA ASN A 466 10.52 1.97 22.05
C ASN A 466 9.79 1.70 23.38
N GLY A 467 9.17 0.53 23.53
CA GLY A 467 8.46 0.09 24.73
C GLY A 467 7.12 0.78 25.01
N VAL A 468 6.62 1.61 24.07
CA VAL A 468 5.40 2.38 24.30
C VAL A 468 4.57 2.57 23.02
N MET A 469 3.26 2.77 23.19
CA MET A 469 2.36 3.27 22.13
C MET A 469 2.50 4.79 22.00
N ALA A 470 3.63 5.25 21.44
CA ALA A 470 4.03 6.66 21.44
C ALA A 470 3.00 7.60 20.80
N ALA A 471 2.24 7.15 19.80
CA ALA A 471 1.22 7.96 19.13
C ALA A 471 0.04 8.37 20.05
N GLU A 472 -0.17 7.64 21.15
CA GLU A 472 -1.31 7.83 22.06
C GLU A 472 -0.99 8.70 23.28
N ARG A 473 0.24 9.17 23.42
CA ARG A 473 0.69 9.95 24.60
C ARG A 473 -0.19 11.15 24.88
N ASP A 474 -0.53 11.93 23.88
CA ASP A 474 -1.25 13.19 24.02
C ASP A 474 -2.75 12.99 24.28
N VAL A 475 -3.28 11.77 24.09
CA VAL A 475 -4.71 11.46 24.22
C VAL A 475 -5.06 10.70 25.50
N LEU A 476 -4.07 10.18 26.24
CA LEU A 476 -4.27 9.36 27.44
C LEU A 476 -3.53 9.87 28.70
N PRO A 477 -3.45 11.18 28.97
CA PRO A 477 -2.57 11.70 30.03
C PRO A 477 -2.89 11.13 31.43
N ILE A 478 -4.15 11.01 31.81
CA ILE A 478 -4.57 10.49 33.12
C ILE A 478 -4.30 8.99 33.24
N SER A 479 -4.58 8.23 32.18
CA SER A 479 -4.35 6.78 32.17
C SER A 479 -2.86 6.45 32.21
N ILE A 480 -2.03 7.26 31.58
CA ILE A 480 -0.57 7.13 31.61
C ILE A 480 -0.05 7.41 33.03
N GLU A 481 -0.46 8.52 33.63
CA GLU A 481 -0.05 8.91 34.97
C GLU A 481 -0.42 7.85 36.01
N LYS A 482 -1.66 7.37 35.97
CA LYS A 482 -2.18 6.46 37.00
C LYS A 482 -1.82 4.99 36.81
N TYR A 483 -1.72 4.54 35.57
CA TYR A 483 -1.66 3.11 35.25
C TYR A 483 -0.55 2.73 34.27
N GLY A 484 0.24 3.68 33.76
CA GLY A 484 1.28 3.38 32.77
C GLY A 484 0.70 2.86 31.44
N ALA A 485 -0.50 3.32 31.04
CA ALA A 485 -1.30 2.75 29.95
C ALA A 485 -0.70 2.85 28.54
N LEU A 486 0.50 3.40 28.39
CA LEU A 486 1.25 3.37 27.12
C LEU A 486 2.22 2.21 27.00
N ALA A 487 2.61 1.58 28.10
CA ALA A 487 3.70 0.60 28.10
C ALA A 487 3.29 -0.66 27.30
N VAL A 488 4.14 -1.04 26.35
CA VAL A 488 4.11 -2.31 25.63
C VAL A 488 5.52 -2.89 25.65
N GLY A 489 5.70 -4.01 26.35
CA GLY A 489 7.02 -4.61 26.54
C GLY A 489 7.26 -5.81 25.64
N GLY A 490 8.53 -6.15 25.42
CA GLY A 490 8.90 -7.38 24.74
C GLY A 490 10.35 -7.41 24.26
N ASN A 491 10.85 -8.63 24.04
CA ASN A 491 12.07 -8.88 23.29
C ASN A 491 11.66 -9.67 22.04
N TYR A 492 11.43 -8.96 20.96
CA TYR A 492 10.88 -9.53 19.73
C TYR A 492 11.90 -10.37 18.97
N ALA A 493 13.20 -10.11 19.15
CA ALA A 493 14.25 -10.98 18.63
C ALA A 493 14.15 -12.38 19.24
N LYS A 494 13.97 -12.49 20.57
CA LYS A 494 13.77 -13.78 21.24
C LYS A 494 12.46 -14.46 20.84
N VAL A 495 11.38 -13.70 20.60
CA VAL A 495 10.12 -14.27 20.07
C VAL A 495 10.36 -14.87 18.69
N ALA A 496 11.09 -14.18 17.81
CA ALA A 496 11.41 -14.69 16.48
C ALA A 496 12.27 -15.96 16.53
N GLU A 497 13.27 -16.03 17.43
CA GLU A 497 14.06 -17.24 17.68
C GLU A 497 13.19 -18.41 18.12
N GLY A 498 12.25 -18.17 19.04
CA GLY A 498 11.26 -19.19 19.46
C GLY A 498 10.34 -19.68 18.35
N LEU A 499 10.24 -18.93 17.25
CA LEU A 499 9.52 -19.28 16.02
C LEU A 499 10.44 -19.82 14.91
N ASN A 500 11.69 -20.16 15.22
CA ASN A 500 12.72 -20.62 14.29
C ASN A 500 13.06 -19.59 13.19
N VAL A 501 12.99 -18.30 13.51
CA VAL A 501 13.39 -17.21 12.63
C VAL A 501 14.68 -16.58 13.15
N ALA A 502 15.67 -16.44 12.29
CA ALA A 502 16.91 -15.76 12.62
C ALA A 502 16.62 -14.30 13.01
N SER A 503 17.28 -13.83 14.06
CA SER A 503 17.05 -12.50 14.58
C SER A 503 18.31 -11.84 15.14
N LEU A 504 18.20 -10.55 15.40
CA LEU A 504 19.21 -9.77 16.12
C LEU A 504 18.54 -8.58 16.82
N ARG A 505 18.94 -8.33 18.07
CA ARG A 505 18.57 -7.13 18.81
C ARG A 505 19.78 -6.19 18.87
N VAL A 506 19.59 -4.94 18.48
CA VAL A 506 20.60 -3.88 18.39
C VAL A 506 20.24 -2.74 19.33
N GLU A 507 21.20 -2.37 20.20
CA GLU A 507 20.99 -1.37 21.25
C GLU A 507 22.01 -0.22 21.17
N LYS A 508 23.09 -0.38 20.39
CA LYS A 508 24.18 0.60 20.30
C LYS A 508 24.36 1.10 18.87
N PRO A 509 24.68 2.40 18.67
CA PRO A 509 24.87 2.98 17.33
C PRO A 509 25.94 2.25 16.49
N ALA A 510 27.02 1.78 17.10
CA ALA A 510 28.08 1.07 16.39
C ALA A 510 27.63 -0.26 15.77
N ASP A 511 26.56 -0.88 16.31
CA ASP A 511 26.06 -2.17 15.88
C ASP A 511 24.97 -2.06 14.80
N ILE A 512 24.50 -0.85 14.46
CA ILE A 512 23.40 -0.64 13.48
C ILE A 512 23.81 -1.19 12.11
N VAL A 513 24.89 -0.69 11.52
CA VAL A 513 25.31 -1.10 10.18
C VAL A 513 25.73 -2.57 10.11
N PRO A 514 26.52 -3.12 11.06
CA PRO A 514 26.78 -4.57 11.12
C PRO A 514 25.49 -5.41 11.19
N GLY A 515 24.53 -5.01 12.03
CA GLY A 515 23.24 -5.68 12.17
C GLY A 515 22.43 -5.68 10.87
N ILE A 516 22.35 -4.56 10.17
CA ILE A 516 21.68 -4.45 8.88
C ILE A 516 22.33 -5.36 7.84
N LYS A 517 23.67 -5.34 7.72
CA LYS A 517 24.41 -6.19 6.78
C LYS A 517 24.14 -7.68 7.04
N LYS A 518 24.16 -8.11 8.30
CA LYS A 518 23.82 -9.48 8.68
C LYS A 518 22.40 -9.84 8.28
N ALA A 519 21.43 -8.99 8.61
CA ALA A 519 20.02 -9.22 8.30
C ALA A 519 19.78 -9.32 6.79
N VAL A 520 20.35 -8.42 5.99
CA VAL A 520 20.26 -8.45 4.53
C VAL A 520 20.88 -9.72 3.96
N SER A 521 22.08 -10.10 4.41
CA SER A 521 22.76 -11.32 3.94
C SER A 521 21.93 -12.58 4.20
N VAL A 522 21.36 -12.74 5.40
CA VAL A 522 20.50 -13.89 5.73
C VAL A 522 19.22 -13.88 4.89
N THR A 523 18.60 -12.71 4.70
CA THR A 523 17.38 -12.62 3.89
C THR A 523 17.67 -12.95 2.43
N GLN A 524 18.78 -12.48 1.89
CA GLN A 524 19.22 -12.82 0.52
C GLN A 524 19.59 -14.28 0.35
N SER A 525 20.03 -14.96 1.42
CA SER A 525 20.28 -16.41 1.37
C SER A 525 19.00 -17.27 1.39
N GLY A 526 17.80 -16.65 1.45
CA GLY A 526 16.52 -17.34 1.32
C GLY A 526 15.76 -17.58 2.65
N ALA A 527 16.16 -16.96 3.76
CA ALA A 527 15.50 -17.09 5.05
C ALA A 527 14.94 -15.73 5.53
N PRO A 528 13.77 -15.68 6.22
CA PRO A 528 13.31 -14.45 6.85
C PRO A 528 14.21 -14.07 8.03
N PHE A 529 14.27 -12.77 8.31
CA PHE A 529 15.04 -12.23 9.42
C PHE A 529 14.25 -11.16 10.17
N LEU A 530 14.35 -11.15 11.52
CA LEU A 530 13.84 -10.08 12.34
C LEU A 530 15.01 -9.27 12.92
N LEU A 531 15.06 -7.98 12.61
CA LEU A 531 16.04 -7.04 13.13
C LEU A 531 15.36 -6.04 14.07
N GLU A 532 15.60 -6.20 15.38
CA GLU A 532 15.02 -5.35 16.41
C GLU A 532 16.03 -4.25 16.81
N PHE A 533 15.60 -3.01 16.71
CA PHE A 533 16.32 -1.86 17.23
C PHE A 533 15.64 -1.34 18.49
N VAL A 534 16.38 -1.25 19.61
CA VAL A 534 15.92 -0.57 20.80
C VAL A 534 16.08 0.93 20.59
N VAL A 535 14.96 1.58 20.40
CA VAL A 535 14.93 3.00 20.05
C VAL A 535 14.32 3.83 21.18
N LYS A 536 14.64 5.11 21.21
CA LYS A 536 14.00 6.05 22.13
C LYS A 536 12.51 6.20 21.81
N GLU A 537 11.72 6.70 22.74
CA GLU A 537 10.27 6.90 22.55
C GLU A 537 9.95 7.73 21.28
N GLY A 538 10.71 8.80 21.00
CA GLY A 538 10.71 9.53 19.73
C GLY A 538 9.40 10.20 19.37
N TYR A 539 9.21 11.47 19.82
CA TYR A 539 8.03 12.28 19.52
C TYR A 539 8.30 13.37 18.48
N ASP A 540 9.55 13.51 18.07
CA ASP A 540 9.93 14.46 17.04
C ASP A 540 9.51 13.93 15.66
N PHE A 541 8.55 14.60 15.04
CA PHE A 541 8.07 14.27 13.70
C PHE A 541 8.18 15.46 12.78
N SER A 542 8.51 15.22 11.52
CA SER A 542 8.61 16.26 10.46
C SER A 542 7.22 16.81 10.10
N ARG A 543 6.62 17.55 11.03
CA ARG A 543 5.27 18.12 10.91
C ARG A 543 5.35 19.60 10.59
N TYR A 544 4.95 19.95 9.38
CA TYR A 544 4.84 21.34 8.93
C TYR A 544 3.38 21.61 8.57
N PRO A 545 2.71 22.58 9.22
CA PRO A 545 1.29 22.81 9.01
C PRO A 545 1.01 23.33 7.60
N LEU A 546 -0.01 22.77 6.96
CA LEU A 546 -0.65 23.29 5.76
C LEU A 546 -1.91 24.04 6.20
N ALA A 547 -1.89 25.37 6.12
CA ALA A 547 -3.06 26.18 6.43
C ALA A 547 -4.13 26.03 5.33
N GLY A 548 -5.43 26.11 5.72
CA GLY A 548 -6.54 26.12 4.76
C GLY A 548 -7.08 24.74 4.36
N LEU A 549 -6.84 23.72 5.17
CA LEU A 549 -7.50 22.41 5.05
C LEU A 549 -8.88 22.41 5.67
#